data_b4de9b42323066816071bd80f3fddd02
#
_entry.id   b4de9b42323066816071bd80f3fddd02
#
_cell.length_a   1.000
_cell.length_b   1.000
_cell.length_c   1.000
_cell.angle_alpha   90.00
_cell.angle_beta   90.00
_cell.angle_gamma   90.00
#
_symmetry.space_group_name_H-M   'P 1'
#
loop_
_entity.id
_entity.type
_entity.pdbx_description
1 polymer ?
#
loop_
_entity_poly.entity_id
_entity_poly.type
_entity_poly.pdbx_seq_one_letter_code
_entity_poly.pdbx_strand_id
1 'polypeptide(L)'
;MIRKIFIFFFLLAFVNKGLAQLSKVHYIPPLTSGPSNADPLDQWFYISTPINGDVSFKIKPVGGTLDEEISYIVNNSNPKKILIANDGYSQLFQDPATTSVVTNNKGYIIESQDVIYVSVRMNAGGNAQAGALVSKGDNALGQLFRIGTYDNKGNPGNNYLNFFSVMATENQTTINLSNNNIAGLVIQNYSEQFPINNIILNKGESYTVALKVTDSEGNRDGLIGTLVSS
;
A
#
# COMPACT_ATOMS: atom_id res chain seq x y z
N MET A 1 48.54 6.63 -11.21
CA MET A 1 47.61 5.73 -11.95
C MET A 1 46.51 5.15 -11.05
N ILE A 2 46.80 4.66 -9.87
CA ILE A 2 45.84 4.06 -8.91
C ILE A 2 44.73 5.02 -8.47
N ARG A 3 45.00 6.31 -8.29
CA ARG A 3 44.01 7.33 -7.83
C ARG A 3 42.92 7.61 -8.86
N LYS A 4 43.19 7.46 -10.16
CA LYS A 4 42.19 7.64 -11.23
C LYS A 4 41.30 6.40 -11.38
N ILE A 5 41.79 5.21 -11.05
CA ILE A 5 41.03 3.96 -11.07
C ILE A 5 39.99 3.96 -9.92
N PHE A 6 40.36 4.48 -8.74
CA PHE A 6 39.43 4.58 -7.59
C PHE A 6 38.26 5.52 -7.85
N ILE A 7 38.49 6.65 -8.54
CA ILE A 7 37.43 7.60 -8.91
C ILE A 7 36.48 6.96 -9.95
N PHE A 8 36.99 6.18 -10.88
CA PHE A 8 36.18 5.49 -11.88
C PHE A 8 35.30 4.39 -11.26
N PHE A 9 35.82 3.62 -10.29
CA PHE A 9 35.05 2.63 -9.54
C PHE A 9 33.99 3.29 -8.63
N PHE A 10 34.27 4.43 -8.05
CA PHE A 10 33.33 5.18 -7.22
C PHE A 10 32.18 5.77 -8.06
N LEU A 11 32.45 6.22 -9.28
CA LEU A 11 31.42 6.68 -10.22
C LEU A 11 30.53 5.55 -10.74
N LEU A 12 31.07 4.35 -10.98
CA LEU A 12 30.29 3.18 -11.39
C LEU A 12 29.35 2.67 -10.28
N ALA A 13 29.68 2.87 -9.01
CA ALA A 13 28.81 2.48 -7.89
C ALA A 13 27.55 3.36 -7.74
N PHE A 14 27.48 4.52 -8.40
CA PHE A 14 26.32 5.43 -8.33
C PHE A 14 25.31 5.29 -9.46
N VAL A 15 25.60 4.48 -10.50
CA VAL A 15 24.76 4.40 -11.71
C VAL A 15 23.51 3.53 -11.54
N ASN A 16 23.39 2.76 -10.44
CA ASN A 16 22.30 1.78 -10.28
C ASN A 16 21.11 2.24 -9.40
N LYS A 17 20.90 3.54 -9.18
CA LYS A 17 19.83 4.00 -8.24
C LYS A 17 18.57 4.56 -8.91
N GLY A 18 18.38 4.37 -10.21
CA GLY A 18 17.23 4.93 -10.95
C GLY A 18 15.96 4.06 -10.99
N LEU A 19 15.96 2.83 -10.48
CA LEU A 19 14.88 1.87 -10.70
C LEU A 19 14.02 1.58 -9.45
N ALA A 20 14.07 2.42 -8.44
CA ALA A 20 13.42 2.17 -7.14
C ALA A 20 11.89 1.99 -7.19
N GLN A 21 11.25 2.26 -8.32
CA GLN A 21 9.80 2.11 -8.53
C GLN A 21 9.46 1.04 -9.58
N LEU A 22 10.47 0.43 -10.18
CA LEU A 22 10.31 -0.61 -11.19
C LEU A 22 10.58 -1.97 -10.55
N SER A 23 9.64 -2.89 -10.71
CA SER A 23 9.76 -4.26 -10.20
C SER A 23 9.01 -5.23 -11.09
N LYS A 24 9.30 -6.52 -10.94
CA LYS A 24 8.54 -7.60 -11.58
C LYS A 24 7.36 -8.06 -10.73
N VAL A 25 7.38 -7.76 -9.42
CA VAL A 25 6.30 -8.11 -8.50
C VAL A 25 5.90 -6.87 -7.71
N HIS A 26 4.60 -6.61 -7.64
CA HIS A 26 4.03 -5.53 -6.85
C HIS A 26 2.95 -6.08 -5.93
N TYR A 27 3.05 -5.72 -4.66
CA TYR A 27 2.06 -6.02 -3.62
C TYR A 27 1.25 -4.75 -3.34
N ILE A 28 -0.07 -4.85 -3.51
CA ILE A 28 -1.00 -3.73 -3.36
C ILE A 28 -1.97 -4.08 -2.23
N PRO A 29 -1.69 -3.68 -0.99
CA PRO A 29 -2.60 -3.90 0.12
C PRO A 29 -3.90 -3.09 -0.06
N PRO A 30 -4.98 -3.48 0.63
CA PRO A 30 -6.22 -2.72 0.57
C PRO A 30 -6.08 -1.35 1.21
N LEU A 31 -6.91 -0.42 0.75
CA LEU A 31 -7.12 0.90 1.33
C LEU A 31 -8.43 0.90 2.12
N THR A 32 -8.61 1.88 2.99
CA THR A 32 -9.86 2.10 3.73
C THR A 32 -10.20 3.58 3.80
N SER A 33 -11.36 3.91 4.32
CA SER A 33 -11.80 5.30 4.52
C SER A 33 -12.43 5.49 5.91
N GLY A 34 -12.82 6.71 6.24
CA GLY A 34 -13.67 6.98 7.40
C GLY A 34 -15.08 6.42 7.20
N PRO A 35 -15.77 6.06 8.29
CA PRO A 35 -17.07 5.35 8.23
C PRO A 35 -18.21 6.16 7.60
N SER A 36 -18.05 7.46 7.46
CA SER A 36 -19.04 8.35 6.86
C SER A 36 -18.65 8.86 5.47
N ASN A 37 -17.56 8.35 4.90
CA ASN A 37 -17.12 8.79 3.59
C ASN A 37 -17.91 8.11 2.47
N ALA A 38 -17.98 8.81 1.33
CA ALA A 38 -18.52 8.25 0.11
C ALA A 38 -17.65 7.07 -0.37
N ASP A 39 -18.28 6.13 -1.06
CA ASP A 39 -17.59 5.01 -1.67
C ASP A 39 -16.50 5.46 -2.62
N PRO A 40 -15.34 4.78 -2.65
CA PRO A 40 -14.31 5.07 -3.61
C PRO A 40 -14.77 4.69 -5.03
N LEU A 41 -14.77 5.69 -5.91
CA LEU A 41 -15.10 5.54 -7.32
C LEU A 41 -13.84 5.59 -8.18
N ASP A 42 -13.99 5.29 -9.48
CA ASP A 42 -12.93 5.45 -10.48
C ASP A 42 -11.58 4.85 -10.05
N GLN A 43 -11.60 3.60 -9.57
CA GLN A 43 -10.41 2.90 -9.12
C GLN A 43 -9.67 2.32 -10.32
N TRP A 44 -8.43 2.79 -10.53
CA TRP A 44 -7.63 2.44 -11.71
C TRP A 44 -6.23 1.99 -11.34
N PHE A 45 -5.74 0.97 -12.05
CA PHE A 45 -4.30 0.76 -12.21
C PHE A 45 -3.78 1.49 -13.45
N TYR A 46 -2.68 2.22 -13.27
CA TYR A 46 -1.86 2.75 -14.36
C TYR A 46 -0.56 1.98 -14.37
N ILE A 47 -0.31 1.26 -15.46
CA ILE A 47 0.84 0.37 -15.59
C ILE A 47 1.64 0.77 -16.82
N SER A 48 2.94 0.92 -16.65
CA SER A 48 3.89 1.24 -17.72
C SER A 48 5.20 0.49 -17.54
N THR A 49 6.03 0.47 -18.57
CA THR A 49 7.37 -0.11 -18.54
C THR A 49 8.32 0.71 -19.41
N PRO A 50 9.62 0.79 -19.08
CA PRO A 50 10.63 1.37 -19.96
C PRO A 50 11.07 0.41 -21.08
N ILE A 51 10.61 -0.85 -21.07
CA ILE A 51 11.00 -1.87 -22.03
C ILE A 51 10.36 -1.62 -23.39
N ASN A 52 11.16 -1.67 -24.46
CA ASN A 52 10.68 -1.49 -25.84
C ASN A 52 9.82 -2.67 -26.32
N GLY A 53 10.14 -3.89 -25.88
CA GLY A 53 9.39 -5.09 -26.21
C GLY A 53 8.13 -5.26 -25.37
N ASP A 54 7.29 -6.20 -25.77
CA ASP A 54 6.11 -6.56 -25.05
C ASP A 54 6.46 -7.26 -23.72
N VAL A 55 5.90 -6.75 -22.63
CA VAL A 55 6.00 -7.31 -21.28
C VAL A 55 4.61 -7.80 -20.88
N SER A 56 4.45 -9.10 -20.71
CA SER A 56 3.22 -9.64 -20.15
C SER A 56 3.21 -9.51 -18.63
N PHE A 57 2.05 -9.22 -18.07
CA PHE A 57 1.82 -9.16 -16.64
C PHE A 57 0.43 -9.67 -16.28
N LYS A 58 0.28 -10.07 -15.03
CA LYS A 58 -0.95 -10.61 -14.45
C LYS A 58 -1.35 -9.82 -13.23
N ILE A 59 -2.63 -9.54 -13.09
CA ILE A 59 -3.24 -8.97 -11.90
C ILE A 59 -3.98 -10.09 -11.17
N LYS A 60 -3.56 -10.41 -9.96
CA LYS A 60 -4.10 -11.48 -9.13
C LYS A 60 -4.79 -10.87 -7.92
N PRO A 61 -6.12 -10.98 -7.78
CA PRO A 61 -6.79 -10.61 -6.54
C PRO A 61 -6.36 -11.57 -5.41
N VAL A 62 -6.12 -11.03 -4.23
CA VAL A 62 -5.81 -11.85 -3.05
C VAL A 62 -7.06 -12.64 -2.64
N GLY A 63 -6.91 -13.94 -2.44
CA GLY A 63 -8.04 -14.83 -2.10
C GLY A 63 -8.97 -15.14 -3.28
N GLY A 64 -8.68 -14.60 -4.47
CA GLY A 64 -9.43 -14.89 -5.68
C GLY A 64 -9.14 -16.28 -6.26
N THR A 65 -9.98 -16.74 -7.16
CA THR A 65 -9.79 -17.95 -7.93
C THR A 65 -8.85 -17.70 -9.13
N LEU A 66 -8.37 -18.77 -9.75
CA LEU A 66 -7.55 -18.66 -10.98
C LEU A 66 -8.32 -17.99 -12.13
N ASP A 67 -9.64 -18.08 -12.14
CA ASP A 67 -10.50 -17.48 -13.16
C ASP A 67 -10.59 -15.95 -13.04
N GLU A 68 -10.20 -15.40 -11.89
CA GLU A 68 -10.16 -13.95 -11.64
C GLU A 68 -8.82 -13.33 -12.02
N GLU A 69 -7.81 -14.16 -12.36
CA GLU A 69 -6.52 -13.67 -12.82
C GLU A 69 -6.63 -13.08 -14.23
N ILE A 70 -6.29 -11.80 -14.36
CA ILE A 70 -6.35 -11.10 -15.64
C ILE A 70 -4.94 -10.86 -16.18
N SER A 71 -4.73 -11.26 -17.44
CA SER A 71 -3.44 -11.11 -18.12
C SER A 71 -3.47 -9.94 -19.11
N TYR A 72 -2.40 -9.18 -19.16
CA TYR A 72 -2.22 -8.01 -20.02
C TYR A 72 -0.83 -7.97 -20.64
N ILE A 73 -0.68 -7.12 -21.66
CA ILE A 73 0.61 -6.78 -22.26
C ILE A 73 0.82 -5.28 -22.19
N VAL A 74 2.03 -4.85 -21.84
CA VAL A 74 2.45 -3.44 -21.82
C VAL A 74 3.82 -3.30 -22.49
N ASN A 75 4.08 -2.17 -23.13
CA ASN A 75 5.40 -1.77 -23.60
C ASN A 75 5.57 -0.25 -23.42
N ASN A 76 6.75 0.29 -23.70
CA ASN A 76 7.03 1.71 -23.47
C ASN A 76 6.17 2.68 -24.27
N SER A 77 5.61 2.23 -25.41
CA SER A 77 4.74 3.04 -26.29
C SER A 77 3.25 2.84 -26.01
N ASN A 78 2.88 1.81 -25.22
CA ASN A 78 1.50 1.44 -24.95
C ASN A 78 1.28 1.13 -23.47
N PRO A 79 1.27 2.16 -22.59
CA PRO A 79 0.93 1.99 -21.18
C PRO A 79 -0.53 1.54 -21.02
N LYS A 80 -0.85 0.92 -19.90
CA LYS A 80 -2.21 0.43 -19.60
C LYS A 80 -2.87 1.26 -18.52
N LYS A 81 -4.14 1.60 -18.76
CA LYS A 81 -5.08 2.10 -17.79
C LYS A 81 -6.17 1.05 -17.60
N ILE A 82 -6.28 0.48 -16.42
CA ILE A 82 -7.17 -0.66 -16.16
C ILE A 82 -8.13 -0.26 -15.04
N LEU A 83 -9.44 -0.27 -15.35
CA LEU A 83 -10.48 -0.06 -14.36
C LEU A 83 -10.53 -1.29 -13.44
N ILE A 84 -10.40 -1.07 -12.13
CA ILE A 84 -10.49 -2.11 -11.12
C ILE A 84 -11.94 -2.25 -10.66
N ALA A 85 -12.52 -1.14 -10.25
CA ALA A 85 -13.90 -1.06 -9.79
C ALA A 85 -14.38 0.40 -9.79
N ASN A 86 -15.69 0.56 -9.63
CA ASN A 86 -16.35 1.87 -9.55
C ASN A 86 -17.33 1.92 -8.36
N ASP A 87 -17.04 1.18 -7.31
CA ASP A 87 -17.84 1.11 -6.10
C ASP A 87 -16.98 0.80 -4.86
N GLY A 88 -17.56 0.87 -3.67
CA GLY A 88 -16.91 0.60 -2.39
C GLY A 88 -16.68 -0.87 -2.06
N TYR A 89 -17.14 -1.79 -2.91
CA TYR A 89 -17.00 -3.23 -2.69
C TYR A 89 -15.80 -3.85 -3.40
N SER A 90 -14.92 -3.02 -3.95
CA SER A 90 -13.78 -3.49 -4.70
C SER A 90 -12.82 -4.34 -3.88
N GLN A 91 -12.02 -5.13 -4.58
CA GLN A 91 -10.89 -5.87 -4.02
C GLN A 91 -9.85 -4.94 -3.36
N LEU A 92 -9.72 -3.71 -3.85
CA LEU A 92 -8.77 -2.72 -3.33
C LEU A 92 -9.27 -2.03 -2.06
N PHE A 93 -10.56 -2.07 -1.77
CA PHE A 93 -11.15 -1.34 -0.67
C PHE A 93 -11.64 -2.28 0.44
N GLN A 94 -11.16 -2.01 1.65
CA GLN A 94 -11.61 -2.67 2.87
C GLN A 94 -12.62 -1.78 3.58
N ASP A 95 -13.78 -2.34 3.88
CA ASP A 95 -14.82 -1.65 4.66
C ASP A 95 -14.24 -1.14 5.99
N PRO A 96 -14.46 0.14 6.34
CA PRO A 96 -14.02 0.70 7.61
C PRO A 96 -14.45 -0.12 8.84
N ALA A 97 -15.60 -0.80 8.77
CA ALA A 97 -16.09 -1.65 9.85
C ALA A 97 -15.25 -2.93 10.05
N THR A 98 -14.39 -3.29 9.10
CA THR A 98 -13.59 -4.52 9.11
C THR A 98 -12.10 -4.27 9.28
N THR A 99 -11.67 -3.08 9.68
CA THR A 99 -10.26 -2.79 10.03
C THR A 99 -9.84 -3.53 11.30
N SER A 100 -8.55 -3.60 11.56
CA SER A 100 -7.94 -4.27 12.73
C SER A 100 -8.21 -5.78 12.82
N VAL A 101 -8.43 -6.42 11.67
CA VAL A 101 -8.50 -7.88 11.53
C VAL A 101 -7.63 -8.33 10.34
N VAL A 102 -7.19 -9.58 10.38
CA VAL A 102 -6.50 -10.19 9.24
C VAL A 102 -7.48 -10.38 8.09
N THR A 103 -7.11 -9.87 6.92
CA THR A 103 -7.92 -9.92 5.70
C THR A 103 -7.20 -10.75 4.65
N ASN A 104 -7.85 -11.78 4.14
CA ASN A 104 -7.30 -12.74 3.18
C ASN A 104 -7.94 -12.68 1.77
N ASN A 105 -8.81 -11.70 1.55
CA ASN A 105 -9.58 -11.54 0.31
C ASN A 105 -9.60 -10.11 -0.20
N LYS A 106 -8.60 -9.31 0.15
CA LYS A 106 -8.48 -7.90 -0.26
C LYS A 106 -7.05 -7.59 -0.72
N GLY A 107 -6.93 -6.67 -1.66
CA GLY A 107 -5.66 -6.29 -2.26
C GLY A 107 -5.32 -7.11 -3.50
N TYR A 108 -4.17 -6.84 -4.10
CA TYR A 108 -3.70 -7.46 -5.33
C TYR A 108 -2.22 -7.80 -5.27
N ILE A 109 -1.85 -8.85 -5.99
CA ILE A 109 -0.46 -9.15 -6.37
C ILE A 109 -0.36 -9.02 -7.88
N ILE A 110 0.55 -8.18 -8.38
CA ILE A 110 0.79 -7.98 -9.80
C ILE A 110 2.15 -8.57 -10.12
N GLU A 111 2.19 -9.53 -11.03
CA GLU A 111 3.41 -10.22 -11.46
C GLU A 111 3.64 -9.99 -12.95
N SER A 112 4.87 -9.74 -13.35
CA SER A 112 5.25 -9.46 -14.74
C SER A 112 6.51 -10.19 -15.16
N GLN A 113 6.67 -10.41 -16.47
CA GLN A 113 7.86 -11.04 -17.05
C GLN A 113 9.09 -10.14 -16.95
N ASP A 114 8.90 -8.82 -17.02
CA ASP A 114 9.97 -7.85 -16.86
C ASP A 114 9.48 -6.66 -16.03
N VAL A 115 10.36 -5.70 -15.72
CA VAL A 115 10.06 -4.59 -14.81
C VAL A 115 8.93 -3.71 -15.32
N ILE A 116 8.00 -3.43 -14.46
CA ILE A 116 6.88 -2.51 -14.68
C ILE A 116 6.80 -1.47 -13.57
N TYR A 117 6.17 -0.36 -13.87
CA TYR A 117 5.74 0.66 -12.92
C TYR A 117 4.24 0.49 -12.69
N VAL A 118 3.82 0.53 -11.42
CA VAL A 118 2.41 0.41 -11.03
C VAL A 118 2.00 1.60 -10.18
N SER A 119 0.95 2.28 -10.59
CA SER A 119 0.29 3.33 -9.82
C SER A 119 -1.20 3.01 -9.68
N VAL A 120 -1.71 3.16 -8.47
CA VAL A 120 -3.14 3.09 -8.15
C VAL A 120 -3.69 4.50 -8.08
N ARG A 121 -4.87 4.72 -8.64
CA ARG A 121 -5.59 5.99 -8.52
C ARG A 121 -7.06 5.73 -8.25
N MET A 122 -7.65 6.58 -7.41
CA MET A 122 -9.06 6.53 -7.08
C MET A 122 -9.61 7.94 -6.82
N ASN A 123 -10.90 8.10 -7.03
CA ASN A 123 -11.69 9.21 -6.55
C ASN A 123 -12.66 8.72 -5.47
N ALA A 124 -13.06 9.58 -4.54
CA ALA A 124 -14.25 9.35 -3.75
C ALA A 124 -15.46 10.00 -4.42
N GLY A 125 -16.65 9.46 -4.17
CA GLY A 125 -17.88 9.96 -4.74
C GLY A 125 -18.11 11.47 -4.48
N GLY A 126 -18.76 12.14 -5.40
CA GLY A 126 -19.09 13.55 -5.27
C GLY A 126 -17.94 14.53 -5.52
N ASN A 127 -16.86 14.11 -6.17
CA ASN A 127 -15.65 14.92 -6.43
C ASN A 127 -14.94 15.42 -5.16
N ALA A 128 -15.16 14.75 -4.04
CA ALA A 128 -14.70 15.26 -2.74
C ALA A 128 -13.25 14.89 -2.43
N GLN A 129 -12.74 13.77 -2.95
CA GLN A 129 -11.42 13.25 -2.60
C GLN A 129 -10.78 12.51 -3.78
N ALA A 130 -9.47 12.56 -3.85
CA ALA A 130 -8.69 11.77 -4.79
C ALA A 130 -7.48 11.14 -4.07
N GLY A 131 -7.16 9.92 -4.42
CA GLY A 131 -6.01 9.21 -3.90
C GLY A 131 -5.09 8.72 -5.01
N ALA A 132 -3.80 8.74 -4.75
CA ALA A 132 -2.80 8.14 -5.62
C ALA A 132 -1.75 7.42 -4.79
N LEU A 133 -1.41 6.21 -5.21
CA LEU A 133 -0.36 5.39 -4.61
C LEU A 133 0.56 4.88 -5.71
N VAL A 134 1.85 4.93 -5.47
CA VAL A 134 2.86 4.34 -6.35
C VAL A 134 3.48 3.15 -5.63
N SER A 135 3.35 1.97 -6.23
CA SER A 135 4.02 0.79 -5.72
C SER A 135 5.52 0.81 -6.07
N LYS A 136 6.35 0.49 -5.11
CA LYS A 136 7.80 0.33 -5.28
C LYS A 136 8.21 -1.12 -5.51
N GLY A 137 7.24 -2.04 -5.50
CA GLY A 137 7.47 -3.47 -5.68
C GLY A 137 8.47 -4.03 -4.67
N ASP A 138 9.28 -5.01 -5.11
CA ASP A 138 10.26 -5.69 -4.27
C ASP A 138 11.32 -4.76 -3.66
N ASN A 139 11.55 -3.59 -4.25
CA ASN A 139 12.51 -2.61 -3.73
C ASN A 139 12.06 -1.93 -2.42
N ALA A 140 10.80 -2.11 -2.02
CA ALA A 140 10.25 -1.56 -0.79
C ALA A 140 9.90 -2.64 0.24
N LEU A 141 10.30 -3.89 0.01
CA LEU A 141 10.15 -4.94 1.01
C LEU A 141 11.12 -4.75 2.17
N GLY A 142 10.72 -5.16 3.35
CA GLY A 142 11.55 -5.05 4.54
C GLY A 142 10.87 -5.62 5.76
N GLN A 143 11.62 -5.69 6.85
CA GLN A 143 11.17 -6.19 8.14
C GLN A 143 10.99 -5.09 9.19
N LEU A 144 11.35 -3.85 8.84
CA LEU A 144 11.28 -2.73 9.76
C LEU A 144 10.88 -1.45 9.03
N PHE A 145 9.74 -0.87 9.40
CA PHE A 145 9.22 0.34 8.79
C PHE A 145 8.81 1.37 9.84
N ARG A 146 8.97 2.64 9.51
CA ARG A 146 8.36 3.76 10.20
C ARG A 146 7.23 4.32 9.38
N ILE A 147 6.06 4.41 9.98
CA ILE A 147 4.86 4.93 9.31
C ILE A 147 4.91 6.46 9.29
N GLY A 148 4.73 7.01 8.07
CA GLY A 148 4.51 8.43 7.85
C GLY A 148 3.09 8.62 7.32
N THR A 149 2.17 9.11 8.14
CA THR A 149 0.83 9.48 7.70
C THR A 149 0.75 10.97 7.45
N TYR A 150 -0.31 11.41 6.78
CA TYR A 150 -0.57 12.83 6.59
C TYR A 150 -0.96 13.49 7.91
N ASP A 151 -0.38 14.64 8.20
CA ASP A 151 -0.73 15.48 9.34
C ASP A 151 -2.06 16.21 9.06
N ASN A 152 -3.15 15.77 9.67
CA ASN A 152 -4.47 16.40 9.56
C ASN A 152 -4.58 17.62 10.47
N LYS A 153 -3.91 18.71 10.14
CA LYS A 153 -4.07 19.99 10.83
C LYS A 153 -5.41 20.65 10.50
N GLY A 154 -6.02 21.30 11.48
CA GLY A 154 -7.30 21.99 11.34
C GLY A 154 -8.45 21.24 11.98
N ASN A 155 -9.69 21.60 11.66
CA ASN A 155 -10.87 20.98 12.19
C ASN A 155 -11.14 19.64 11.46
N PRO A 156 -10.77 18.49 12.03
CA PRO A 156 -11.06 17.22 11.39
C PRO A 156 -12.57 17.00 11.51
N GLY A 157 -13.27 17.05 10.41
CA GLY A 157 -14.62 16.48 10.37
C GLY A 157 -14.53 14.99 10.79
N ASN A 158 -15.60 14.42 11.31
CA ASN A 158 -15.69 13.01 11.71
C ASN A 158 -15.37 12.01 10.58
N ASN A 159 -15.00 12.50 9.41
CA ASN A 159 -14.78 11.74 8.18
C ASN A 159 -13.30 11.58 7.82
N TYR A 160 -12.37 12.24 8.51
CA TYR A 160 -10.95 12.15 8.21
C TYR A 160 -10.28 11.06 9.03
N LEU A 161 -9.61 10.15 8.34
CA LEU A 161 -9.02 8.96 8.91
C LEU A 161 -7.56 8.86 8.48
N ASN A 162 -6.66 8.68 9.44
CA ASN A 162 -5.31 8.21 9.16
C ASN A 162 -5.27 6.70 9.30
N PHE A 163 -4.68 6.02 8.30
CA PHE A 163 -4.52 4.57 8.32
C PHE A 163 -3.23 4.16 7.61
N PHE A 164 -2.83 2.94 7.85
CA PHE A 164 -1.87 2.21 7.02
C PHE A 164 -2.29 0.74 6.90
N SER A 165 -1.85 0.11 5.83
CA SER A 165 -2.06 -1.33 5.61
C SER A 165 -0.70 -2.03 5.46
N VAL A 166 -0.58 -3.19 6.08
CA VAL A 166 0.57 -4.09 5.93
C VAL A 166 0.10 -5.33 5.19
N MET A 167 0.86 -5.77 4.18
CA MET A 167 0.62 -7.02 3.46
C MET A 167 1.86 -7.90 3.57
N ALA A 168 1.67 -9.17 3.93
CA ALA A 168 2.77 -10.12 4.00
C ALA A 168 3.14 -10.64 2.60
N THR A 169 4.42 -10.79 2.35
CA THR A 169 4.96 -11.36 1.12
C THR A 169 5.34 -12.83 1.29
N GLU A 170 5.36 -13.33 2.52
CA GLU A 170 5.68 -14.70 2.89
C GLU A 170 4.66 -15.25 3.89
N ASN A 171 4.57 -16.58 3.96
CA ASN A 171 3.69 -17.25 4.93
C ASN A 171 4.25 -17.13 6.35
N GLN A 172 3.36 -17.16 7.36
CA GLN A 172 3.69 -17.12 8.79
C GLN A 172 4.52 -15.88 9.19
N THR A 173 4.31 -14.76 8.49
CA THR A 173 4.94 -13.48 8.84
C THR A 173 4.29 -12.94 10.11
N THR A 174 5.07 -12.76 11.17
CA THR A 174 4.60 -12.18 12.43
C THR A 174 4.83 -10.67 12.42
N ILE A 175 3.77 -9.89 12.58
CA ILE A 175 3.82 -8.43 12.61
C ILE A 175 3.63 -7.92 14.03
N ASN A 176 4.47 -6.96 14.43
CA ASN A 176 4.31 -6.21 15.67
C ASN A 176 4.26 -4.71 15.35
N LEU A 177 3.34 -4.02 15.99
CA LEU A 177 3.10 -2.59 15.83
C LEU A 177 3.35 -1.89 17.16
N SER A 178 4.29 -0.97 17.21
CA SER A 178 4.61 -0.22 18.41
C SER A 178 4.74 1.27 18.13
N ASN A 179 4.31 2.07 19.08
CA ASN A 179 4.50 3.52 19.06
C ASN A 179 4.85 4.00 20.48
N ASN A 180 6.02 4.57 20.64
CA ASN A 180 6.54 4.93 21.96
C ASN A 180 5.99 6.27 22.49
N ASN A 181 5.19 7.00 21.72
CA ASN A 181 4.95 8.41 22.01
C ASN A 181 3.51 8.80 22.37
N ILE A 182 2.53 7.88 22.32
CA ILE A 182 1.12 8.27 22.52
C ILE A 182 0.41 7.28 23.44
N ALA A 183 0.19 7.73 24.68
CA ALA A 183 -0.76 7.08 25.57
C ALA A 183 -2.19 7.40 25.13
N GLY A 184 -3.06 6.38 25.10
CA GLY A 184 -4.47 6.58 24.78
C GLY A 184 -4.83 6.63 23.30
N LEU A 185 -3.97 6.07 22.43
CA LEU A 185 -4.29 5.90 21.01
C LEU A 185 -5.51 5.01 20.83
N VAL A 186 -6.55 5.52 20.18
CA VAL A 186 -7.80 4.79 19.92
C VAL A 186 -7.79 4.31 18.46
N ILE A 187 -7.65 3.01 18.31
CA ILE A 187 -7.69 2.34 16.99
C ILE A 187 -9.13 1.92 16.67
N GLN A 188 -9.52 2.08 15.41
CA GLN A 188 -10.84 1.67 14.94
C GLN A 188 -10.97 0.14 14.97
N ASN A 189 -12.10 -0.34 15.51
CA ASN A 189 -12.41 -1.77 15.67
C ASN A 189 -11.36 -2.57 16.47
N TYR A 190 -10.63 -1.91 17.34
CA TYR A 190 -9.69 -2.53 18.25
C TYR A 190 -9.99 -2.09 19.69
N SER A 191 -10.24 -3.06 20.57
CA SER A 191 -10.68 -2.81 21.96
C SER A 191 -9.53 -2.78 22.95
N GLU A 192 -8.37 -3.27 22.57
CA GLU A 192 -7.20 -3.30 23.44
C GLU A 192 -6.36 -2.04 23.25
N GLN A 193 -5.37 -1.86 24.12
CA GLN A 193 -4.44 -0.75 24.01
C GLN A 193 -3.32 -1.08 23.03
N PHE A 194 -2.83 -0.06 22.35
CA PHE A 194 -1.58 -0.15 21.60
C PHE A 194 -0.38 -0.37 22.57
N PRO A 195 0.59 -1.23 22.32
CA PRO A 195 0.95 -1.84 21.04
C PRO A 195 0.11 -3.06 20.61
N ILE A 196 0.08 -3.33 19.33
CA ILE A 196 -0.54 -4.54 18.76
C ILE A 196 0.57 -5.51 18.38
N ASN A 197 0.57 -6.70 18.97
CA ASN A 197 1.64 -7.66 18.79
C ASN A 197 1.12 -9.01 18.27
N ASN A 198 2.04 -9.79 17.68
CA ASN A 198 1.78 -11.16 17.24
C ASN A 198 0.65 -11.31 16.22
N ILE A 199 0.51 -10.34 15.30
CA ILE A 199 -0.37 -10.48 14.15
C ILE A 199 0.33 -11.45 13.19
N ILE A 200 -0.27 -12.60 12.88
CA ILE A 200 0.28 -13.59 11.95
C ILE A 200 -0.43 -13.46 10.62
N LEU A 201 0.35 -13.24 9.56
CA LEU A 201 -0.13 -13.12 8.19
C LEU A 201 0.51 -14.20 7.30
N ASN A 202 -0.26 -14.75 6.38
CA ASN A 202 0.25 -15.53 5.27
C ASN A 202 0.46 -14.62 4.04
N LYS A 203 1.18 -15.12 3.04
CA LYS A 203 1.44 -14.39 1.80
C LYS A 203 0.15 -13.86 1.17
N GLY A 204 0.11 -12.56 0.93
CA GLY A 204 -1.04 -11.84 0.39
C GLY A 204 -2.04 -11.37 1.46
N GLU A 205 -2.04 -11.94 2.66
CA GLU A 205 -2.89 -11.45 3.74
C GLU A 205 -2.44 -10.06 4.20
N SER A 206 -3.41 -9.27 4.61
CA SER A 206 -3.21 -7.88 5.03
C SER A 206 -3.80 -7.60 6.40
N TYR A 207 -3.24 -6.59 7.06
CA TYR A 207 -3.79 -6.03 8.28
C TYR A 207 -3.82 -4.50 8.16
N THR A 208 -5.01 -3.93 8.23
CA THR A 208 -5.22 -2.48 8.12
C THR A 208 -5.48 -1.88 9.48
N VAL A 209 -4.66 -0.92 9.88
CA VAL A 209 -4.81 -0.14 11.11
C VAL A 209 -5.31 1.24 10.76
N ALA A 210 -6.40 1.64 11.37
CA ALA A 210 -7.00 2.95 11.19
C ALA A 210 -7.25 3.60 12.55
N LEU A 211 -7.04 4.91 12.64
CA LEU A 211 -7.41 5.67 13.83
C LEU A 211 -8.91 5.79 13.92
N LYS A 212 -9.46 5.62 15.12
CA LYS A 212 -10.85 6.03 15.37
C LYS A 212 -10.92 7.55 15.29
N VAL A 213 -11.72 8.08 14.38
CA VAL A 213 -11.95 9.51 14.29
C VAL A 213 -12.64 9.99 15.57
N THR A 214 -11.99 10.88 16.28
CA THR A 214 -12.50 11.52 17.50
C THR A 214 -12.23 13.02 17.41
N ASP A 215 -12.93 13.81 18.17
CA ASP A 215 -12.69 15.26 18.26
C ASP A 215 -11.37 15.60 18.98
N SER A 216 -10.63 14.59 19.46
CA SER A 216 -9.37 14.80 20.13
C SER A 216 -8.23 14.92 19.13
N GLU A 217 -7.50 16.02 19.17
CA GLU A 217 -6.28 16.25 18.34
C GLU A 217 -5.22 15.17 18.59
N GLY A 218 -5.11 14.63 19.81
CA GLY A 218 -4.10 13.64 20.18
C GLY A 218 -4.25 12.30 19.47
N ASN A 219 -5.44 11.92 19.02
CA ASN A 219 -5.64 10.68 18.28
C ASN A 219 -5.43 10.86 16.76
N ARG A 220 -5.54 12.08 16.25
CA ARG A 220 -5.56 12.38 14.82
C ARG A 220 -4.29 11.98 14.09
N ASP A 221 -3.14 12.25 14.69
CA ASP A 221 -1.82 12.03 14.12
C ASP A 221 -1.08 10.85 14.80
N GLY A 222 -1.79 10.10 15.60
CA GLY A 222 -1.22 9.08 16.49
C GLY A 222 -0.52 7.91 15.80
N LEU A 223 -0.73 7.68 14.52
CA LEU A 223 -0.01 6.67 13.75
C LEU A 223 1.35 7.14 13.22
N ILE A 224 1.62 8.46 13.25
CA ILE A 224 2.91 9.00 12.78
C ILE A 224 4.04 8.43 13.66
N GLY A 225 5.04 7.85 12.99
CA GLY A 225 6.19 7.26 13.66
C GLY A 225 5.96 5.85 14.23
N THR A 226 4.78 5.25 14.05
CA THR A 226 4.54 3.85 14.40
C THR A 226 5.60 2.96 13.76
N LEU A 227 6.21 2.10 14.58
CA LEU A 227 7.16 1.10 14.13
C LEU A 227 6.39 -0.17 13.77
N VAL A 228 6.57 -0.63 12.55
CA VAL A 228 6.12 -1.94 12.06
C VAL A 228 7.34 -2.83 11.98
N SER A 229 7.33 -3.95 12.67
CA SER A 229 8.40 -4.97 12.60
C SER A 229 7.84 -6.35 12.31
N SER A 230 8.59 -7.15 11.57
CA SER A 230 8.26 -8.54 11.25
C SER A 230 9.44 -9.47 11.46
#